data_dba99bbf976e9a9f99dd16a96061fdc2
#
_entry.id   dba99bbf976e9a9f99dd16a96061fdc2
#
_cell.length_a   1.000
_cell.length_b   1.000
_cell.length_c   1.000
_cell.angle_alpha   90.00
_cell.angle_beta   90.00
_cell.angle_gamma   90.00
#
_symmetry.space_group_name_H-M   'P 1'
#
loop_
_entity.id
_entity.type
_entity.pdbx_description
1 polymer ?
#
loop_
_entity_poly.entity_id
_entity_poly.type
_entity_poly.pdbx_seq_one_letter_code
_entity_poly.pdbx_strand_id
1 'polypeptide(L)' 'MNKKFKNSCEKVQKELSDFDGKVLVRKSGTESLLRILVESNDSKVTEIYSKQLTELAKGLS' A
#
# COMPACT_ATOMS: atom_id res chain seq x y z
N MET A 1 -9.60 7.15 -7.83
CA MET A 1 -8.34 6.99 -7.08
C MET A 1 -7.31 7.98 -7.61
N ASN A 2 -6.56 8.59 -6.71
CA ASN A 2 -5.55 9.57 -7.08
C ASN A 2 -4.37 8.89 -7.81
N LYS A 3 -3.90 9.51 -8.88
CA LYS A 3 -2.80 8.98 -9.68
C LYS A 3 -1.52 8.78 -8.87
N LYS A 4 -1.22 9.71 -7.97
CA LYS A 4 -0.03 9.61 -7.12
C LYS A 4 -0.08 8.38 -6.23
N PHE A 5 -1.23 8.10 -5.64
CA PHE A 5 -1.39 6.95 -4.79
C PHE A 5 -1.23 5.66 -5.60
N LYS A 6 -1.87 5.60 -6.75
CA LYS A 6 -1.78 4.43 -7.63
C LYS A 6 -0.33 4.19 -8.06
N ASN A 7 0.36 5.24 -8.47
CA ASN A 7 1.77 5.14 -8.87
C ASN A 7 2.64 4.67 -7.71
N SER A 8 2.38 5.16 -6.51
CA SER A 8 3.12 4.74 -5.32
C SER A 8 2.89 3.26 -5.01
N CYS A 9 1.65 2.80 -5.14
CA CYS A 9 1.33 1.38 -4.94
C CYS A 9 2.05 0.51 -5.95
N GLU A 10 2.07 0.91 -7.21
CA GLU A 10 2.76 0.15 -8.26
C GLU A 10 4.26 0.09 -8.01
N LYS A 11 4.84 1.21 -7.59
CA LYS A 11 6.26 1.26 -7.26
C LYS A 11 6.60 0.36 -6.10
N VAL A 12 5.80 0.41 -5.05
CA VAL A 12 5.99 -0.43 -3.87
C VAL A 12 5.83 -1.91 -4.24
N GLN A 13 4.83 -2.22 -5.05
CA GLN A 13 4.61 -3.59 -5.51
C GLN A 13 5.84 -4.12 -6.26
N LYS A 14 6.43 -3.29 -7.10
CA LYS A 14 7.62 -3.66 -7.86
C LYS A 14 8.81 -3.92 -6.93
N GLU A 15 9.00 -3.06 -5.94
CA GLU A 15 10.07 -3.24 -4.96
C GLU A 15 9.84 -4.46 -4.09
N LEU A 16 8.60 -4.68 -3.69
CA LEU A 16 8.26 -5.84 -2.85
C LEU A 16 8.40 -7.17 -3.58
N SER A 17 8.36 -7.16 -4.91
CA SER A 17 8.51 -8.41 -5.66
C SER A 17 9.86 -9.09 -5.40
N ASP A 18 10.88 -8.31 -5.05
CA ASP A 18 12.19 -8.85 -4.67
C ASP A 18 12.16 -9.58 -3.32
N PHE A 19 11.11 -9.34 -2.55
CA PHE A 19 10.93 -9.97 -1.22
C PHE A 19 9.72 -10.89 -1.19
N ASP A 20 9.29 -11.38 -2.36
CA ASP A 20 8.07 -12.18 -2.50
C ASP A 20 6.86 -11.47 -1.91
N GLY A 21 6.85 -10.14 -1.99
CA GLY A 21 5.82 -9.35 -1.39
C GLY A 21 4.74 -8.92 -2.36
N LYS A 22 3.65 -8.42 -1.80
CA LYS A 22 2.55 -7.89 -2.60
C LYS A 22 1.80 -6.82 -1.82
N VAL A 23 1.14 -5.94 -2.56
CA VAL A 23 0.31 -4.88 -2.01
C VAL A 23 -1.13 -5.12 -2.44
N LEU A 24 -2.05 -5.12 -1.49
CA LEU A 24 -3.47 -5.24 -1.75
C LEU A 24 -4.16 -3.98 -1.27
N VAL A 25 -4.95 -3.36 -2.14
CA VAL A 25 -5.70 -2.16 -1.80
C VAL A 25 -7.18 -2.45 -2.04
N ARG A 26 -7.99 -2.21 -1.02
CA ARG A 26 -9.44 -2.42 -1.09
C ARG A 26 -10.17 -1.19 -0.61
N LYS A 27 -11.26 -0.89 -1.27
CA LYS A 27 -12.19 0.13 -0.75
C LYS A 27 -13.05 -0.52 0.32
N SER A 28 -13.20 0.16 1.45
CA SER A 28 -14.19 -0.26 2.43
C SER A 28 -15.57 0.20 1.93
N GLY A 29 -16.55 -0.69 2.04
CA GLY A 29 -17.81 -0.58 1.33
C GLY A 29 -18.59 0.72 1.47
N THR A 30 -18.73 1.25 2.67
CA THR A 30 -19.55 2.43 2.94
C THR A 30 -18.76 3.68 3.29
N GLU A 31 -17.46 3.52 3.49
CA GLU A 31 -16.61 4.64 3.86
C GLU A 31 -15.58 4.89 2.75
N SER A 32 -15.12 6.14 2.66
CA SER A 32 -14.11 6.51 1.67
C SER A 32 -12.70 6.11 2.09
N LEU A 33 -12.57 5.25 3.08
CA LEU A 33 -11.28 4.77 3.54
C LEU A 33 -10.78 3.61 2.70
N LEU A 34 -9.51 3.66 2.35
CA LEU A 34 -8.87 2.58 1.63
C LEU A 34 -8.20 1.63 2.63
N ARG A 35 -8.40 0.34 2.43
CA ARG A 35 -7.70 -0.68 3.20
C ARG A 35 -6.47 -1.11 2.43
N ILE A 36 -5.33 -1.01 3.07
CA ILE A 36 -4.06 -1.36 2.47
C ILE A 36 -3.46 -2.51 3.25
N LEU A 37 -3.14 -3.57 2.52
CA LEU A 37 -2.47 -4.74 3.08
C LEU A 37 -1.16 -4.94 2.35
N VAL A 38 -0.06 -4.99 3.09
CA VAL A 38 1.25 -5.23 2.55
C VAL A 38 1.80 -6.52 3.13
N GLU A 39 2.28 -7.41 2.27
CA GLU A 39 2.88 -8.67 2.69
C GLU A 39 4.26 -8.80 2.06
N SER A 40 5.19 -9.40 2.79
CA SER A 40 6.53 -9.69 2.26
C SER A 40 7.24 -10.67 3.17
N ASN A 41 8.39 -11.19 2.71
CA ASN A 41 9.25 -12.07 3.50
C ASN A 41 9.96 -11.35 4.63
N ASP A 42 10.08 -10.04 4.54
CA ASP A 42 10.78 -9.22 5.53
C ASP A 42 9.76 -8.35 6.26
N SER A 43 9.62 -8.60 7.56
CA SER A 43 8.65 -7.86 8.37
C SER A 43 8.98 -6.37 8.48
N LYS A 44 10.25 -6.02 8.46
CA LYS A 44 10.65 -4.60 8.49
C LYS A 44 10.23 -3.89 7.21
N VAL A 45 10.45 -4.54 6.07
CA VAL A 45 10.05 -4.00 4.78
C VAL A 45 8.54 -3.86 4.73
N THR A 46 7.82 -4.87 5.18
CA THR A 46 6.36 -4.84 5.26
C THR A 46 5.88 -3.65 6.08
N GLU A 47 6.46 -3.45 7.24
CA GLU A 47 6.07 -2.36 8.13
C GLU A 47 6.35 -0.99 7.52
N ILE A 48 7.51 -0.81 6.91
CA ILE A 48 7.90 0.45 6.30
C ILE A 48 6.91 0.83 5.18
N TYR A 49 6.67 -0.09 4.26
CA TYR A 49 5.80 0.20 3.13
C TYR A 49 4.34 0.29 3.52
N SER A 50 3.89 -0.52 4.47
CA SER A 50 2.53 -0.43 4.98
C SER A 50 2.26 0.94 5.58
N LYS A 51 3.18 1.42 6.40
CA LYS A 51 3.07 2.73 7.02
C LYS A 51 3.08 3.84 5.96
N GLN A 52 3.98 3.74 5.00
CA GLN A 52 4.13 4.73 3.94
C GLN A 52 2.84 4.85 3.12
N LEU A 53 2.29 3.74 2.69
CA LEU A 53 1.06 3.74 1.90
C LEU A 53 -0.15 4.19 2.72
N THR A 54 -0.21 3.82 4.00
CA THR A 54 -1.28 4.25 4.89
C THR A 54 -1.27 5.78 5.05
N GLU A 55 -0.09 6.35 5.21
CA GLU A 55 0.06 7.80 5.30
C GLU A 55 -0.41 8.50 4.03
N LEU A 56 -0.06 7.94 2.86
CA LEU A 56 -0.51 8.49 1.59
C LEU A 56 -2.02 8.41 1.46
N ALA A 57 -2.61 7.30 1.87
CA ALA A 57 -4.06 7.12 1.82
C ALA A 57 -4.78 8.13 2.71
N LYS A 58 -4.23 8.41 3.88
CA LYS A 58 -4.79 9.42 4.78
C LYS A 58 -4.78 10.81 4.16
N GLY A 59 -3.75 11.11 3.41
CA GLY A 59 -3.64 12.39 2.74
C GLY A 59 -4.65 12.60 1.62
N LEU A 60 -5.27 11.52 1.14
CA LEU A 60 -6.26 11.57 0.07
C LEU A 60 -7.70 11.72 0.57
N SER A 61 -7.93 11.49 1.83
CA SER A 61 -9.29 11.53 2.39
C SER A 61 -9.73 12.91 2.88
#